data_f7fefb41ea92f12084d6c75e3c80af73
#
_entry.id   f7fefb41ea92f12084d6c75e3c80af73
#
_cell.length_a   1.000
_cell.length_b   1.000
_cell.length_c   1.000
_cell.angle_alpha   90.00
_cell.angle_beta   90.00
_cell.angle_gamma   90.00
#
_symmetry.space_group_name_H-M   'P 1'
#
loop_
_entity.id
_entity.type
_entity.pdbx_description
1 polymer ?
#
loop_
_entity_poly.entity_id
_entity_poly.type
_entity_poly.pdbx_seq_one_letter_code
_entity_poly.pdbx_strand_id
1 'polypeptide(L)'
;MRLYLVPARGSEGGRMLAMSNLSSSSSSSSSSDQPSSASGPVASTPITRAVLEIDEYASGLGWDQPARLFALVDTARLRSDEPELATQLGLDDGSTPAPLTPVEQDEIPAGTPLDEFLATIAWPGAVAGCAITVERLMLPPSAEASVPEDLDESALVDWVAKHPDRQEVRMTVAVLRDGTRDSALRLREKDSPTQVLTGAGLVPGLAEALAATFEA
;
A
#
# COMPACT_ATOMS: atom_id res chain seq x y z
N MET A 1 -1.64 9.96 -12.90
CA MET A 1 -1.34 8.53 -13.00
C MET A 1 -2.59 7.79 -12.52
N ARG A 2 -3.31 7.17 -13.44
CA ARG A 2 -4.46 6.31 -13.11
C ARG A 2 -3.95 4.92 -12.81
N LEU A 3 -4.15 4.42 -11.61
CA LEU A 3 -3.93 3.03 -11.25
C LEU A 3 -5.18 2.24 -11.62
N TYR A 4 -5.05 1.37 -12.60
CA TYR A 4 -6.09 0.40 -12.92
C TYR A 4 -5.84 -0.81 -12.04
N LEU A 5 -6.66 -0.97 -10.99
CA LEU A 5 -6.51 -2.06 -10.00
C LEU A 5 -7.05 -3.38 -10.59
N VAL A 6 -6.27 -3.97 -11.48
CA VAL A 6 -6.56 -5.29 -12.06
C VAL A 6 -5.80 -6.34 -11.26
N PRO A 7 -6.44 -7.43 -10.76
CA PRO A 7 -5.72 -8.49 -10.07
C PRO A 7 -4.64 -9.10 -10.97
N ALA A 8 -3.42 -9.26 -10.45
CA ALA A 8 -2.41 -10.07 -11.08
C ALA A 8 -2.88 -11.54 -11.08
N ARG A 9 -2.44 -12.32 -12.06
CA ARG A 9 -2.91 -13.69 -12.33
C ARG A 9 -3.13 -14.52 -11.06
N GLY A 10 -4.38 -14.94 -10.83
CA GLY A 10 -4.71 -15.96 -9.81
C GLY A 10 -5.88 -15.63 -8.88
N SER A 11 -6.39 -14.41 -8.81
CA SER A 11 -7.59 -14.10 -8.04
C SER A 11 -8.75 -13.73 -8.96
N GLU A 12 -9.61 -14.69 -9.28
CA GLU A 12 -10.91 -14.39 -9.89
C GLU A 12 -11.77 -13.69 -8.84
N GLY A 13 -12.22 -12.47 -9.13
CA GLY A 13 -13.25 -11.78 -8.35
C GLY A 13 -12.90 -10.40 -7.80
N GLY A 14 -11.99 -9.65 -8.41
CA GLY A 14 -11.70 -8.28 -7.96
C GLY A 14 -12.51 -7.23 -8.71
N ARG A 15 -13.39 -6.53 -8.00
CA ARG A 15 -14.03 -5.32 -8.48
C ARG A 15 -12.99 -4.19 -8.59
N MET A 16 -13.03 -3.44 -9.66
CA MET A 16 -12.13 -2.33 -9.94
C MET A 16 -12.60 -1.05 -9.23
N LEU A 17 -11.73 -0.45 -8.43
CA LEU A 17 -11.94 0.91 -7.94
C LEU A 17 -11.40 1.91 -8.98
N ALA A 18 -12.30 2.53 -9.74
CA ALA A 18 -11.95 3.62 -10.65
C ALA A 18 -11.72 4.90 -9.86
N MET A 19 -10.51 5.44 -9.89
CA MET A 19 -10.18 6.68 -9.21
C MET A 19 -10.28 7.87 -10.14
N SER A 20 -11.21 8.76 -9.80
CA SER A 20 -11.42 10.03 -10.49
C SER A 20 -10.26 11.01 -10.28
N ASN A 21 -9.88 11.64 -11.37
CA ASN A 21 -8.83 12.65 -11.46
C ASN A 21 -9.23 13.96 -10.76
N LEU A 22 -8.44 14.42 -9.81
CA LEU A 22 -8.49 15.81 -9.33
C LEU A 22 -7.52 16.64 -10.19
N SER A 23 -8.07 17.39 -11.11
CA SER A 23 -7.34 18.41 -11.87
C SER A 23 -7.02 19.58 -10.96
N SER A 24 -5.76 19.76 -10.62
CA SER A 24 -5.29 20.97 -9.96
C SER A 24 -4.82 21.97 -11.01
N SER A 25 -5.55 23.06 -11.14
CA SER A 25 -5.15 24.24 -11.93
C SER A 25 -3.94 24.93 -11.27
N SER A 26 -2.85 25.00 -12.01
CA SER A 26 -1.65 25.73 -11.67
C SER A 26 -1.83 27.24 -11.94
N SER A 27 -1.64 28.05 -10.92
CA SER A 27 -1.31 29.47 -11.07
C SER A 27 0.14 29.71 -10.66
N SER A 28 0.89 30.16 -11.64
CA SER A 28 2.29 30.55 -11.54
C SER A 28 2.45 31.85 -10.78
N SER A 29 3.36 31.88 -9.80
CA SER A 29 4.05 33.09 -9.41
C SER A 29 5.49 32.74 -9.02
N SER A 30 6.39 33.32 -9.79
CA SER A 30 7.83 33.33 -9.63
C SER A 30 8.27 34.10 -8.40
N SER A 31 9.08 33.49 -7.55
CA SER A 31 10.03 34.22 -6.69
C SER A 31 11.21 33.28 -6.41
N SER A 32 12.36 33.73 -6.86
CA SER A 32 13.67 33.13 -6.64
C SER A 32 14.10 33.38 -5.20
N ASP A 33 14.25 32.29 -4.45
CA ASP A 33 15.16 32.19 -3.31
C ASP A 33 15.62 30.73 -3.17
N GLN A 34 16.92 30.53 -3.35
CA GLN A 34 17.55 29.22 -3.11
C GLN A 34 17.86 29.10 -1.62
N PRO A 35 17.30 28.11 -0.93
CA PRO A 35 17.92 27.63 0.29
C PRO A 35 18.79 26.43 -0.02
N SER A 36 19.99 26.49 0.46
CA SER A 36 21.01 25.43 0.50
C SER A 36 20.43 24.08 0.83
N SER A 37 20.61 23.14 -0.09
CA SER A 37 20.30 21.71 0.09
C SER A 37 21.28 21.10 1.09
N ALA A 38 20.91 21.10 2.35
CA ALA A 38 21.44 20.13 3.31
C ALA A 38 20.56 18.88 3.19
N SER A 39 20.86 18.01 2.22
CA SER A 39 20.30 16.66 2.17
C SER A 39 20.93 15.80 3.25
N GLY A 40 20.48 15.98 4.50
CA GLY A 40 20.61 14.97 5.53
C GLY A 40 19.63 13.82 5.22
N PRO A 41 19.91 12.59 5.67
CA PRO A 41 18.96 11.49 5.50
C PRO A 41 17.63 11.91 6.12
N VAL A 42 16.58 11.98 5.28
CA VAL A 42 15.23 12.24 5.76
C VAL A 42 14.89 11.09 6.70
N ALA A 43 14.75 11.40 7.99
CA ALA A 43 14.38 10.38 8.97
C ALA A 43 13.03 9.81 8.58
N SER A 44 13.00 8.53 8.20
CA SER A 44 11.76 7.86 7.81
C SER A 44 10.79 7.87 9.00
N THR A 45 9.55 8.24 8.75
CA THR A 45 8.50 8.24 9.79
C THR A 45 8.22 6.81 10.27
N PRO A 46 7.60 6.61 11.46
CA PRO A 46 7.21 5.27 11.92
C PRO A 46 6.39 4.50 10.89
N ILE A 47 5.42 5.14 10.25
CA ILE A 47 4.58 4.49 9.24
C ILE A 47 5.37 4.15 7.97
N THR A 48 6.28 5.01 7.52
CA THR A 48 7.16 4.73 6.38
C THR A 48 8.02 3.50 6.63
N ARG A 49 8.55 3.34 7.86
CA ARG A 49 9.33 2.15 8.24
C ARG A 49 8.48 0.89 8.19
N ALA A 50 7.27 0.92 8.76
CA ALA A 50 6.34 -0.22 8.73
C ALA A 50 5.98 -0.61 7.29
N VAL A 51 5.71 0.37 6.41
CA VAL A 51 5.44 0.12 4.99
C VAL A 51 6.60 -0.54 4.29
N LEU A 52 7.83 -0.07 4.52
CA LEU A 52 9.03 -0.64 3.91
C LEU A 52 9.37 -2.03 4.47
N GLU A 53 9.15 -2.27 5.76
CA GLU A 53 9.31 -3.58 6.39
C GLU A 53 8.34 -4.61 5.79
N ILE A 54 7.08 -4.24 5.62
CA ILE A 54 6.07 -5.10 4.97
C ILE A 54 6.43 -5.36 3.50
N ASP A 55 6.87 -4.31 2.77
CA ASP A 55 7.29 -4.46 1.37
C ASP A 55 8.49 -5.39 1.22
N GLU A 56 9.48 -5.29 2.11
CA GLU A 56 10.65 -6.18 2.14
C GLU A 56 10.25 -7.62 2.47
N TYR A 57 9.40 -7.81 3.48
CA TYR A 57 8.85 -9.12 3.83
C TYR A 57 8.12 -9.76 2.63
N ALA A 58 7.21 -9.01 1.99
CA ALA A 58 6.49 -9.49 0.82
C ALA A 58 7.41 -9.76 -0.38
N SER A 59 8.49 -8.97 -0.53
CA SER A 59 9.51 -9.21 -1.55
C SER A 59 10.24 -10.54 -1.34
N GLY A 60 10.52 -10.89 -0.08
CA GLY A 60 11.12 -12.17 0.30
C GLY A 60 10.25 -13.39 -0.04
N LEU A 61 8.93 -13.22 -0.11
CA LEU A 61 8.00 -14.28 -0.52
C LEU A 61 7.90 -14.46 -2.05
N GLY A 62 8.47 -13.53 -2.81
CA GLY A 62 8.40 -13.51 -4.27
C GLY A 62 7.14 -12.81 -4.80
N TRP A 63 6.84 -13.03 -6.08
CA TRP A 63 5.67 -12.48 -6.79
C TRP A 63 4.55 -13.51 -6.89
N ASP A 64 3.39 -13.06 -7.38
CA ASP A 64 2.16 -13.86 -7.51
C ASP A 64 1.57 -14.29 -6.15
N GLN A 65 1.72 -13.42 -5.14
CA GLN A 65 1.22 -13.63 -3.80
C GLN A 65 -0.22 -13.11 -3.63
N PRO A 66 -1.04 -13.77 -2.79
CA PRO A 66 -2.33 -13.23 -2.39
C PRO A 66 -2.15 -11.91 -1.63
N ALA A 67 -3.22 -11.11 -1.58
CA ALA A 67 -3.25 -9.92 -0.74
C ALA A 67 -3.07 -10.31 0.73
N ARG A 68 -2.28 -9.50 1.48
CA ARG A 68 -1.99 -9.73 2.91
C ARG A 68 -2.33 -8.50 3.71
N LEU A 69 -3.06 -8.69 4.79
CA LEU A 69 -3.47 -7.64 5.72
C LEU A 69 -2.62 -7.68 6.98
N PHE A 70 -2.27 -6.52 7.51
CA PHE A 70 -1.46 -6.38 8.73
C PHE A 70 -2.13 -5.42 9.69
N ALA A 71 -2.14 -5.78 10.98
CA ALA A 71 -2.35 -4.82 12.06
C ALA A 71 -1.03 -4.10 12.35
N LEU A 72 -1.06 -2.80 12.57
CA LEU A 72 0.07 -2.03 13.06
C LEU A 72 -0.14 -1.74 14.54
N VAL A 73 0.74 -2.29 15.37
CA VAL A 73 0.66 -2.19 16.82
C VAL A 73 1.82 -1.37 17.35
N ASP A 74 1.59 -0.54 18.37
CA ASP A 74 2.67 0.12 19.08
C ASP A 74 3.57 -0.93 19.73
N THR A 75 4.85 -0.92 19.39
CA THR A 75 5.82 -1.95 19.80
C THR A 75 6.06 -1.96 21.31
N ALA A 76 6.09 -0.77 21.94
CA ALA A 76 6.29 -0.68 23.38
C ALA A 76 5.07 -1.27 24.13
N ARG A 77 3.87 -0.97 23.64
CA ARG A 77 2.63 -1.53 24.15
C ARG A 77 2.54 -3.04 23.95
N LEU A 78 2.92 -3.54 22.76
CA LEU A 78 2.92 -4.97 22.48
C LEU A 78 3.85 -5.75 23.44
N ARG A 79 5.02 -5.20 23.76
CA ARG A 79 5.94 -5.79 24.74
C ARG A 79 5.38 -5.83 26.15
N SER A 80 4.62 -4.81 26.54
CA SER A 80 4.00 -4.71 27.85
C SER A 80 2.80 -5.61 28.02
N ASP A 81 1.90 -5.61 27.03
CA ASP A 81 0.60 -6.24 27.12
C ASP A 81 0.65 -7.73 26.69
N GLU A 82 1.52 -8.06 25.73
CA GLU A 82 1.63 -9.38 25.09
C GLU A 82 3.10 -9.85 24.98
N PRO A 83 3.78 -10.09 26.11
CA PRO A 83 5.21 -10.39 26.13
C PRO A 83 5.56 -11.71 25.38
N GLU A 84 4.68 -12.70 25.40
CA GLU A 84 4.89 -13.95 24.68
C GLU A 84 4.87 -13.74 23.16
N LEU A 85 3.94 -12.93 22.66
CA LEU A 85 3.87 -12.56 21.24
C LEU A 85 5.08 -11.70 20.86
N ALA A 86 5.46 -10.75 21.72
CA ALA A 86 6.65 -9.94 21.49
C ALA A 86 7.92 -10.80 21.35
N THR A 87 8.07 -11.84 22.18
CA THR A 87 9.16 -12.82 22.08
C THR A 87 9.13 -13.61 20.76
N GLN A 88 7.93 -14.07 20.35
CA GLN A 88 7.76 -14.78 19.07
C GLN A 88 8.12 -13.91 17.86
N LEU A 89 7.89 -12.60 17.94
CA LEU A 89 8.23 -11.63 16.93
C LEU A 89 9.68 -11.12 17.02
N GLY A 90 10.49 -11.66 17.96
CA GLY A 90 11.91 -11.30 18.10
C GLY A 90 12.14 -9.89 18.64
N LEU A 91 11.19 -9.34 19.39
CA LEU A 91 11.25 -7.97 19.89
C LEU A 91 12.02 -7.82 21.22
N ASP A 92 12.61 -8.90 21.76
CA ASP A 92 13.23 -8.94 23.08
C ASP A 92 14.71 -8.57 23.11
N ASP A 93 15.35 -8.41 21.96
CA ASP A 93 16.82 -8.34 21.82
C ASP A 93 17.46 -7.03 22.31
N GLY A 94 16.66 -6.13 22.91
CA GLY A 94 17.16 -4.87 23.46
C GLY A 94 17.57 -3.84 22.40
N SER A 95 17.46 -4.14 21.12
CA SER A 95 17.62 -3.17 20.04
C SER A 95 16.56 -2.08 20.16
N THR A 96 16.83 -0.89 19.61
CA THR A 96 15.81 0.16 19.56
C THR A 96 14.74 -0.29 18.55
N PRO A 97 13.57 -0.74 19.00
CA PRO A 97 12.57 -1.29 18.10
C PRO A 97 11.98 -0.19 17.22
N ALA A 98 11.49 -0.61 16.07
CA ALA A 98 10.59 0.25 15.31
C ALA A 98 9.39 0.63 16.20
N PRO A 99 8.88 1.89 16.13
CA PRO A 99 7.74 2.30 16.94
C PRO A 99 6.45 1.53 16.67
N LEU A 100 6.30 0.99 15.46
CA LEU A 100 5.19 0.18 15.01
C LEU A 100 5.69 -1.20 14.60
N THR A 101 4.98 -2.23 15.04
CA THR A 101 5.21 -3.63 14.64
C THR A 101 4.07 -4.08 13.74
N PRO A 102 4.35 -4.49 12.49
CA PRO A 102 3.36 -5.14 11.64
C PRO A 102 3.08 -6.57 12.16
N VAL A 103 1.82 -6.90 12.32
CA VAL A 103 1.35 -8.24 12.68
C VAL A 103 0.44 -8.74 11.57
N GLU A 104 0.90 -9.75 10.82
CA GLU A 104 0.12 -10.34 9.74
C GLU A 104 -1.17 -10.95 10.28
N GLN A 105 -2.26 -10.71 9.57
CA GLN A 105 -3.59 -11.23 9.89
C GLN A 105 -3.86 -12.50 9.08
N ASP A 106 -4.98 -13.15 9.38
CA ASP A 106 -5.42 -14.33 8.63
C ASP A 106 -5.55 -14.03 7.13
N GLU A 107 -5.42 -15.07 6.32
CA GLU A 107 -5.51 -14.96 4.86
C GLU A 107 -6.87 -14.41 4.42
N ILE A 108 -6.84 -13.50 3.45
CA ILE A 108 -8.05 -13.04 2.78
C ILE A 108 -8.61 -14.20 1.95
N PRO A 109 -9.88 -14.61 2.17
CA PRO A 109 -10.45 -15.74 1.45
C PRO A 109 -10.37 -15.56 -0.07
N ALA A 110 -9.94 -16.60 -0.76
CA ALA A 110 -9.82 -16.55 -2.22
C ALA A 110 -11.17 -16.24 -2.88
N GLY A 111 -11.16 -15.35 -3.88
CA GLY A 111 -12.38 -14.95 -4.60
C GLY A 111 -13.24 -13.90 -3.88
N THR A 112 -12.89 -13.49 -2.68
CA THR A 112 -13.59 -12.38 -2.01
C THR A 112 -13.08 -11.05 -2.56
N PRO A 113 -13.96 -10.16 -3.05
CA PRO A 113 -13.57 -8.81 -3.44
C PRO A 113 -12.95 -8.06 -2.24
N LEU A 114 -11.85 -7.36 -2.48
CA LEU A 114 -11.09 -6.74 -1.40
C LEU A 114 -11.90 -5.68 -0.64
N ASP A 115 -12.73 -4.92 -1.33
CA ASP A 115 -13.63 -3.93 -0.74
C ASP A 115 -14.67 -4.56 0.19
N GLU A 116 -15.27 -5.68 -0.23
CA GLU A 116 -16.21 -6.44 0.59
C GLU A 116 -15.51 -7.02 1.83
N PHE A 117 -14.30 -7.55 1.67
CA PHE A 117 -13.52 -8.06 2.80
C PHE A 117 -13.18 -6.94 3.80
N LEU A 118 -12.65 -5.81 3.34
CA LEU A 118 -12.28 -4.69 4.19
C LEU A 118 -13.48 -4.12 4.95
N ALA A 119 -14.69 -4.14 4.36
CA ALA A 119 -15.92 -3.71 5.04
C ALA A 119 -16.32 -4.60 6.23
N THR A 120 -15.76 -5.79 6.35
CA THR A 120 -16.01 -6.70 7.49
C THR A 120 -15.03 -6.53 8.64
N ILE A 121 -13.96 -5.74 8.44
CA ILE A 121 -12.89 -5.61 9.42
C ILE A 121 -13.29 -4.63 10.52
N ALA A 122 -13.12 -5.08 11.76
CA ALA A 122 -13.23 -4.24 12.97
C ALA A 122 -11.93 -4.36 13.78
N TRP A 123 -11.22 -3.26 13.96
CA TRP A 123 -9.96 -3.26 14.68
C TRP A 123 -10.12 -3.02 16.16
N PRO A 124 -9.52 -3.86 17.03
CA PRO A 124 -9.43 -3.60 18.46
C PRO A 124 -8.74 -2.25 18.75
N GLY A 125 -9.05 -1.63 19.89
CA GLY A 125 -8.46 -0.35 20.30
C GLY A 125 -6.93 -0.37 20.49
N ALA A 126 -6.34 -1.56 20.60
CA ALA A 126 -4.88 -1.73 20.68
C ALA A 126 -4.17 -1.55 19.32
N VAL A 127 -4.91 -1.70 18.22
CA VAL A 127 -4.37 -1.55 16.86
C VAL A 127 -4.28 -0.07 16.53
N ALA A 128 -3.07 0.43 16.35
CA ALA A 128 -2.79 1.83 16.05
C ALA A 128 -3.04 2.20 14.58
N GLY A 129 -2.95 1.21 13.69
CA GLY A 129 -3.13 1.35 12.25
C GLY A 129 -3.29 0.01 11.57
N CYS A 130 -3.48 0.02 10.27
CA CYS A 130 -3.48 -1.18 9.45
C CYS A 130 -2.69 -0.95 8.16
N ALA A 131 -2.27 -2.05 7.55
CA ALA A 131 -1.60 -2.02 6.26
C ALA A 131 -2.03 -3.22 5.42
N ILE A 132 -1.93 -3.06 4.10
CA ILE A 132 -2.16 -4.15 3.15
C ILE A 132 -1.06 -4.15 2.09
N THR A 133 -0.66 -5.35 1.66
CA THR A 133 0.15 -5.51 0.45
C THR A 133 -0.64 -6.29 -0.59
N VAL A 134 -0.66 -5.79 -1.82
CA VAL A 134 -1.39 -6.39 -2.94
C VAL A 134 -0.60 -6.24 -4.23
N GLU A 135 -0.77 -7.18 -5.14
CA GLU A 135 -0.19 -7.13 -6.48
C GLU A 135 -1.27 -6.81 -7.52
N ARG A 136 -1.00 -5.86 -8.38
CA ARG A 136 -1.95 -5.37 -9.39
C ARG A 136 -1.23 -5.09 -10.71
N LEU A 137 -2.04 -5.04 -11.78
CA LEU A 137 -1.61 -4.51 -13.07
C LEU A 137 -1.85 -3.00 -13.12
N MET A 138 -0.91 -2.28 -13.68
CA MET A 138 -1.04 -0.85 -13.94
C MET A 138 -0.63 -0.54 -15.39
N LEU A 139 -1.13 0.57 -15.91
CA LEU A 139 -0.64 1.15 -17.15
C LEU A 139 0.26 2.35 -16.84
N PRO A 140 1.38 2.52 -17.55
CA PRO A 140 2.16 3.74 -17.47
C PRO A 140 1.35 4.92 -18.04
N PRO A 141 1.65 6.16 -17.65
CA PRO A 141 0.91 7.34 -18.13
C PRO A 141 0.89 7.47 -19.65
N SER A 142 1.92 6.99 -20.35
CA SER A 142 2.00 6.98 -21.81
C SER A 142 0.95 6.09 -22.48
N ALA A 143 0.53 5.01 -21.81
CA ALA A 143 -0.47 4.08 -22.32
C ALA A 143 -1.91 4.45 -21.86
N GLU A 144 -2.06 5.30 -20.84
CA GLU A 144 -3.37 5.75 -20.34
C GLU A 144 -4.20 6.45 -21.43
N ALA A 145 -3.56 7.20 -22.32
CA ALA A 145 -4.23 7.90 -23.41
C ALA A 145 -4.82 6.96 -24.47
N SER A 146 -4.41 5.70 -24.49
CA SER A 146 -4.89 4.68 -25.44
C SER A 146 -6.07 3.87 -24.90
N VAL A 147 -6.48 4.10 -23.65
CA VAL A 147 -7.63 3.40 -23.04
C VAL A 147 -8.92 3.86 -23.74
N PRO A 148 -9.71 2.94 -24.34
CA PRO A 148 -11.00 3.30 -24.93
C PRO A 148 -11.97 3.85 -23.87
N GLU A 149 -12.72 4.89 -24.23
CA GLU A 149 -13.64 5.57 -23.28
C GLU A 149 -14.92 4.77 -23.01
N ASP A 150 -15.29 3.86 -23.94
CA ASP A 150 -16.57 3.15 -23.93
C ASP A 150 -16.51 1.75 -23.30
N LEU A 151 -15.41 1.39 -22.61
CA LEU A 151 -15.28 0.09 -21.96
C LEU A 151 -16.02 0.06 -20.62
N ASP A 152 -16.81 -0.99 -20.40
CA ASP A 152 -17.26 -1.32 -19.06
C ASP A 152 -16.10 -1.83 -18.19
N GLU A 153 -16.34 -1.98 -16.90
CA GLU A 153 -15.30 -2.36 -15.93
C GLU A 153 -14.62 -3.69 -16.28
N SER A 154 -15.38 -4.70 -16.69
CA SER A 154 -14.86 -6.02 -17.05
C SER A 154 -14.02 -5.98 -18.31
N ALA A 155 -14.51 -5.28 -19.35
CA ALA A 155 -13.78 -5.12 -20.59
C ALA A 155 -12.51 -4.29 -20.40
N LEU A 156 -12.51 -3.32 -19.50
CA LEU A 156 -11.34 -2.52 -19.16
C LEU A 156 -10.26 -3.37 -18.45
N VAL A 157 -10.67 -4.20 -17.49
CA VAL A 157 -9.79 -5.17 -16.82
C VAL A 157 -9.10 -6.07 -17.86
N ASP A 158 -9.89 -6.64 -18.76
CA ASP A 158 -9.41 -7.51 -19.83
C ASP A 158 -8.48 -6.79 -20.80
N TRP A 159 -8.79 -5.52 -21.11
CA TRP A 159 -7.98 -4.70 -22.00
C TRP A 159 -6.61 -4.39 -21.38
N VAL A 160 -6.60 -3.96 -20.09
CA VAL A 160 -5.36 -3.70 -19.35
C VAL A 160 -4.52 -4.96 -19.23
N ALA A 161 -5.14 -6.11 -18.93
CA ALA A 161 -4.43 -7.38 -18.81
C ALA A 161 -3.75 -7.84 -20.12
N LYS A 162 -4.25 -7.41 -21.26
CA LYS A 162 -3.72 -7.74 -22.59
C LYS A 162 -2.80 -6.65 -23.16
N HIS A 163 -2.73 -5.46 -22.51
CA HIS A 163 -1.94 -4.35 -23.03
C HIS A 163 -0.44 -4.67 -22.99
N PRO A 164 0.33 -4.39 -24.09
CA PRO A 164 1.76 -4.72 -24.13
C PRO A 164 2.60 -3.97 -23.09
N ASP A 165 2.23 -2.72 -22.78
CA ASP A 165 2.94 -1.86 -21.83
C ASP A 165 2.42 -1.99 -20.37
N ARG A 166 1.57 -3.00 -20.08
CA ARG A 166 1.15 -3.25 -18.70
C ARG A 166 2.34 -3.56 -17.81
N GLN A 167 2.29 -3.06 -16.62
CA GLN A 167 3.31 -3.30 -15.59
C GLN A 167 2.68 -4.00 -14.39
N GLU A 168 3.39 -4.95 -13.82
CA GLU A 168 3.01 -5.57 -12.56
C GLU A 168 3.62 -4.77 -11.42
N VAL A 169 2.79 -4.39 -10.46
CA VAL A 169 3.19 -3.58 -9.31
C VAL A 169 2.71 -4.22 -8.02
N ARG A 170 3.59 -4.31 -7.03
CA ARG A 170 3.22 -4.56 -5.64
C ARG A 170 3.03 -3.23 -4.96
N MET A 171 1.90 -3.09 -4.31
CA MET A 171 1.53 -1.90 -3.55
C MET A 171 1.41 -2.28 -2.08
N THR A 172 2.18 -1.63 -1.24
CA THR A 172 2.06 -1.72 0.21
C THR A 172 1.53 -0.39 0.71
N VAL A 173 0.37 -0.38 1.35
CA VAL A 173 -0.31 0.83 1.82
C VAL A 173 -0.61 0.68 3.29
N ALA A 174 -0.32 1.70 4.08
CA ALA A 174 -0.61 1.76 5.50
C ALA A 174 -1.36 3.03 5.89
N VAL A 175 -2.25 2.91 6.87
CA VAL A 175 -3.02 4.01 7.44
C VAL A 175 -3.08 3.86 8.96
N LEU A 176 -2.83 4.95 9.70
CA LEU A 176 -3.04 5.02 11.15
C LEU A 176 -4.42 5.59 11.47
N ARG A 177 -4.90 5.33 12.69
CA ARG A 177 -6.19 5.86 13.18
C ARG A 177 -6.31 7.39 13.14
N ASP A 178 -5.19 8.12 13.20
CA ASP A 178 -5.16 9.57 13.11
C ASP A 178 -5.22 10.10 11.66
N GLY A 179 -5.35 9.20 10.67
CA GLY A 179 -5.38 9.52 9.26
C GLY A 179 -4.00 9.64 8.60
N THR A 180 -2.91 9.52 9.36
CA THR A 180 -1.55 9.45 8.80
C THR A 180 -1.45 8.23 7.90
N ARG A 181 -0.90 8.40 6.69
CA ARG A 181 -0.79 7.34 5.69
C ARG A 181 0.53 7.39 4.96
N ASP A 182 0.97 6.25 4.48
CA ASP A 182 2.10 6.13 3.56
C ASP A 182 1.96 4.89 2.69
N SER A 183 2.72 4.83 1.60
CA SER A 183 2.65 3.73 0.64
C SER A 183 4.01 3.46 0.03
N ALA A 184 4.23 2.22 -0.36
CA ALA A 184 5.35 1.79 -1.19
C ALA A 184 4.84 1.14 -2.48
N LEU A 185 5.48 1.45 -3.60
CA LEU A 185 5.24 0.82 -4.89
C LEU A 185 6.53 0.17 -5.39
N ARG A 186 6.45 -1.11 -5.72
CA ARG A 186 7.54 -1.90 -6.29
C ARG A 186 7.09 -2.46 -7.62
N LEU A 187 7.80 -2.13 -8.70
CA LEU A 187 7.54 -2.68 -10.03
C LEU A 187 8.25 -4.03 -10.17
N ARG A 188 7.55 -5.04 -10.74
CA ARG A 188 8.14 -6.38 -10.98
C ARG A 188 9.37 -6.33 -11.89
N GLU A 189 9.36 -5.46 -12.90
CA GLU A 189 10.48 -5.28 -13.81
C GLU A 189 11.69 -4.59 -13.16
N LYS A 190 11.48 -3.91 -12.04
CA LYS A 190 12.48 -3.15 -11.28
C LYS A 190 12.48 -3.59 -9.83
N ASP A 191 12.53 -4.90 -9.61
CA ASP A 191 12.47 -5.52 -8.28
C ASP A 191 13.81 -5.37 -7.54
N SER A 192 14.05 -4.16 -7.06
CA SER A 192 15.23 -3.80 -6.27
C SER A 192 14.84 -2.91 -5.10
N PRO A 193 15.41 -3.12 -3.91
CA PRO A 193 15.14 -2.29 -2.73
C PRO A 193 15.40 -0.79 -2.96
N THR A 194 16.31 -0.45 -3.86
CA THR A 194 16.65 0.95 -4.20
C THR A 194 15.69 1.60 -5.18
N GLN A 195 14.74 0.85 -5.74
CA GLN A 195 13.77 1.33 -6.74
C GLN A 195 12.32 1.31 -6.24
N VAL A 196 12.14 1.16 -4.94
CA VAL A 196 10.83 1.30 -4.30
C VAL A 196 10.46 2.77 -4.21
N LEU A 197 9.31 3.12 -4.74
CA LEU A 197 8.75 4.46 -4.63
C LEU A 197 7.92 4.55 -3.34
N THR A 198 8.15 5.57 -2.53
CA THR A 198 7.38 5.80 -1.30
C THR A 198 6.64 7.12 -1.33
N GLY A 199 5.46 7.20 -0.71
CA GLY A 199 4.72 8.44 -0.57
C GLY A 199 3.26 8.26 -0.16
N ALA A 200 2.76 9.19 0.64
CA ALA A 200 1.42 9.17 1.23
C ALA A 200 0.26 9.23 0.21
N GLY A 201 0.52 9.74 -1.00
CA GLY A 201 -0.49 9.97 -2.03
C GLY A 201 -0.39 9.03 -3.24
N LEU A 202 0.39 7.95 -3.17
CA LEU A 202 0.60 7.07 -4.33
C LEU A 202 -0.62 6.21 -4.66
N VAL A 203 -1.36 5.76 -3.63
CA VAL A 203 -2.53 4.86 -3.78
C VAL A 203 -3.69 5.37 -2.90
N PRO A 204 -4.26 6.55 -3.20
CA PRO A 204 -5.23 7.20 -2.32
C PRO A 204 -6.48 6.35 -2.03
N GLY A 205 -7.09 5.67 -3.01
CA GLY A 205 -8.30 4.91 -2.78
C GLY A 205 -8.09 3.66 -1.93
N LEU A 206 -6.94 2.99 -2.04
CA LEU A 206 -6.67 1.87 -1.14
C LEU A 206 -6.42 2.38 0.28
N ALA A 207 -5.79 3.56 0.43
CA ALA A 207 -5.64 4.22 1.72
C ALA A 207 -6.98 4.64 2.33
N GLU A 208 -7.92 5.16 1.52
CA GLU A 208 -9.28 5.50 1.94
C GLU A 208 -10.08 4.26 2.36
N ALA A 209 -9.99 3.16 1.60
CA ALA A 209 -10.63 1.91 1.96
C ALA A 209 -10.10 1.33 3.28
N LEU A 210 -8.79 1.42 3.52
CA LEU A 210 -8.19 1.03 4.80
C LEU A 210 -8.63 1.96 5.94
N ALA A 211 -8.68 3.27 5.73
CA ALA A 211 -9.13 4.22 6.75
C ALA A 211 -10.57 3.94 7.19
N ALA A 212 -11.45 3.59 6.24
CA ALA A 212 -12.84 3.25 6.53
C ALA A 212 -13.00 2.05 7.48
N THR A 213 -12.02 1.14 7.56
CA THR A 213 -12.05 0.00 8.49
C THR A 213 -11.95 0.41 9.97
N PHE A 214 -11.59 1.67 10.27
CA PHE A 214 -11.56 2.21 11.63
C PHE A 214 -12.85 2.94 12.03
N GLU A 215 -13.76 3.17 11.09
CA GLU A 215 -15.04 3.86 11.31
C GLU A 215 -16.19 2.88 11.59
N ALA A 216 -15.92 1.58 11.47
CA ALA A 216 -16.89 0.48 11.65
C ALA A 216 -17.17 0.17 13.13
#